data_fbc7520fce69b0587abd7bd12c5123f0
#
_entry.id   fbc7520fce69b0587abd7bd12c5123f0
#
_cell.length_a   1.000
_cell.length_b   1.000
_cell.length_c   1.000
_cell.angle_alpha   90.00
_cell.angle_beta   90.00
_cell.angle_gamma   90.00
#
_symmetry.space_group_name_H-M   'P 1'
#
loop_
_entity.id
_entity.type
_entity.pdbx_description
1 polymer ?
#
loop_
_entity_poly.entity_id
_entity_poly.type
_entity_poly.pdbx_seq_one_letter_code
_entity_poly.pdbx_strand_id
1 'polypeptide(L)'
;IDGTQLTAASFGETVDGIWVPKDTSGLTFGTNGFHLTFKDDVVSEGFNTVTYTGTGASNSVSGIGFQPDFTWIKKRNGTTDHQLVNSVVGYPNGTLLSNATDAEYTDAARVDSADADGFTVSSPAQVNADGDTYVAWNWEAGGTPTADNSAGAGATPTAGSVKIDGSNLGSALAGSIAATRLSANTARGFSIVSFEGSGSNATIAHGLSAAPDWIIVKNREN
;
A
#
# COMPACT_ATOMS: atom_id res chain seq x y z
N ILE A 1 -32.28 -6.03 19.13
CA ILE A 1 -32.16 -7.20 20.03
C ILE A 1 -33.48 -7.92 19.91
N ASP A 2 -33.44 -9.08 19.27
CA ASP A 2 -34.63 -9.81 18.87
C ASP A 2 -35.21 -10.61 20.06
N GLY A 3 -36.11 -9.99 20.81
CA GLY A 3 -36.83 -10.61 21.92
C GLY A 3 -36.01 -10.89 23.21
N THR A 4 -34.72 -10.57 23.26
CA THR A 4 -33.90 -10.78 24.44
C THR A 4 -33.59 -9.44 25.12
N GLN A 5 -34.02 -9.29 26.36
CA GLN A 5 -33.66 -8.12 27.15
C GLN A 5 -32.26 -8.30 27.76
N LEU A 6 -31.34 -7.48 27.34
CA LEU A 6 -29.97 -7.41 27.91
C LEU A 6 -29.92 -6.33 28.98
N THR A 7 -29.12 -6.56 30.01
CA THR A 7 -28.90 -5.60 31.10
C THR A 7 -27.57 -4.86 30.92
N ALA A 8 -27.32 -3.81 31.69
CA ALA A 8 -26.05 -3.11 31.67
C ALA A 8 -24.85 -4.07 31.90
N ALA A 9 -25.01 -5.11 32.76
CA ALA A 9 -24.00 -6.13 32.99
C ALA A 9 -23.67 -6.99 31.78
N SER A 10 -24.48 -6.97 30.72
CA SER A 10 -24.18 -7.62 29.46
C SER A 10 -23.14 -6.86 28.63
N PHE A 11 -22.94 -5.56 28.90
CA PHE A 11 -22.09 -4.67 28.10
C PHE A 11 -20.89 -4.13 28.87
N GLY A 12 -20.85 -4.29 30.19
CA GLY A 12 -19.76 -3.83 31.01
C GLY A 12 -19.76 -4.44 32.40
N GLU A 13 -18.73 -4.16 33.16
CA GLU A 13 -18.53 -4.61 34.52
C GLU A 13 -17.84 -3.49 35.32
N THR A 14 -17.88 -3.61 36.66
CA THR A 14 -17.21 -2.65 37.56
C THR A 14 -15.86 -3.27 37.96
N VAL A 15 -14.78 -2.59 37.63
CA VAL A 15 -13.42 -2.91 38.02
C VAL A 15 -12.91 -1.76 38.88
N ASP A 16 -12.51 -2.05 40.10
CA ASP A 16 -12.02 -1.05 41.07
C ASP A 16 -12.97 0.18 41.30
N GLY A 17 -14.28 -0.09 41.24
CA GLY A 17 -15.30 0.94 41.41
C GLY A 17 -15.60 1.76 40.15
N ILE A 18 -14.94 1.48 39.03
CA ILE A 18 -15.16 2.13 37.74
C ILE A 18 -15.88 1.15 36.81
N TRP A 19 -16.98 1.61 36.19
CA TRP A 19 -17.65 0.80 35.18
C TRP A 19 -16.85 0.82 33.87
N VAL A 20 -16.48 -0.38 33.37
CA VAL A 20 -15.70 -0.56 32.13
C VAL A 20 -16.46 -1.45 31.15
N PRO A 21 -16.34 -1.21 29.82
CA PRO A 21 -16.90 -2.10 28.82
C PRO A 21 -16.26 -3.48 28.88
N LYS A 22 -17.06 -4.53 28.64
CA LYS A 22 -16.56 -5.91 28.48
C LYS A 22 -16.80 -6.45 27.08
N ASP A 23 -16.11 -7.54 26.75
CA ASP A 23 -16.29 -8.23 25.49
C ASP A 23 -17.74 -8.73 25.34
N THR A 24 -18.39 -8.32 24.28
CA THR A 24 -19.77 -8.65 23.95
C THR A 24 -19.88 -9.65 22.78
N SER A 25 -18.75 -10.18 22.30
CA SER A 25 -18.72 -11.14 21.17
C SER A 25 -19.51 -12.42 21.43
N GLY A 26 -19.67 -12.82 22.70
CA GLY A 26 -20.43 -13.98 23.13
C GLY A 26 -21.95 -13.76 23.27
N LEU A 27 -22.46 -12.56 23.03
CA LEU A 27 -23.90 -12.29 23.12
C LEU A 27 -24.65 -12.75 21.86
N THR A 28 -25.84 -13.27 22.08
CA THR A 28 -26.75 -13.64 20.98
C THR A 28 -27.64 -12.46 20.65
N PHE A 29 -27.56 -11.95 19.42
CA PHE A 29 -28.26 -10.75 18.99
C PHE A 29 -29.59 -11.03 18.26
N GLY A 30 -29.95 -12.31 18.05
CA GLY A 30 -31.16 -12.72 17.32
C GLY A 30 -31.04 -12.53 15.79
N THR A 31 -32.12 -12.85 15.06
CA THR A 31 -32.13 -12.85 13.59
C THR A 31 -31.97 -11.45 12.98
N ASN A 32 -32.48 -10.41 13.66
CA ASN A 32 -32.44 -9.03 13.18
C ASN A 32 -31.50 -8.14 14.03
N GLY A 33 -30.76 -8.75 14.95
CA GLY A 33 -29.77 -8.04 15.77
C GLY A 33 -28.41 -7.99 15.09
N PHE A 34 -27.61 -7.00 15.46
CA PHE A 34 -26.24 -6.86 14.99
C PHE A 34 -25.34 -6.37 16.14
N HIS A 35 -24.07 -6.67 16.03
CA HIS A 35 -23.04 -6.20 16.96
C HIS A 35 -22.08 -5.26 16.20
N LEU A 36 -22.10 -3.98 16.58
CA LEU A 36 -21.10 -3.02 16.15
C LEU A 36 -20.01 -2.97 17.22
N THR A 37 -18.85 -3.46 16.91
CA THR A 37 -17.75 -3.52 17.87
C THR A 37 -17.20 -2.14 18.20
N PHE A 38 -17.35 -1.14 17.31
CA PHE A 38 -16.64 0.14 17.37
C PHE A 38 -15.16 0.01 17.76
N LYS A 39 -14.66 -1.23 17.70
CA LYS A 39 -13.25 -1.48 17.79
C LYS A 39 -12.66 -0.84 16.56
N ASP A 40 -11.56 -0.13 16.71
CA ASP A 40 -10.75 0.39 15.58
C ASP A 40 -10.14 -0.77 14.77
N ASP A 41 -10.96 -1.69 14.27
CA ASP A 41 -10.72 -2.29 12.99
C ASP A 41 -11.12 -1.22 11.96
N VAL A 42 -10.35 -0.15 11.91
CA VAL A 42 -10.19 0.57 10.68
C VAL A 42 -9.59 -0.47 9.76
N VAL A 43 -10.46 -1.21 9.08
CA VAL A 43 -10.05 -1.99 7.92
C VAL A 43 -9.48 -0.94 7.01
N SER A 44 -8.18 -0.83 7.02
CA SER A 44 -7.49 0.07 6.11
C SER A 44 -8.00 -0.28 4.73
N GLU A 45 -8.71 0.67 4.10
CA GLU A 45 -9.28 0.44 2.77
C GLU A 45 -8.18 0.44 1.69
N GLY A 46 -6.97 0.01 2.06
CA GLY A 46 -5.81 -0.06 1.18
C GLY A 46 -5.18 1.30 0.89
N PHE A 47 -5.61 2.35 1.62
CA PHE A 47 -4.99 3.67 1.60
C PHE A 47 -4.94 4.24 3.02
N ASN A 48 -3.77 4.74 3.43
CA ASN A 48 -3.63 5.46 4.69
C ASN A 48 -2.52 6.51 4.61
N THR A 49 -2.65 7.54 5.43
CA THR A 49 -1.70 8.66 5.49
C THR A 49 -1.11 8.74 6.89
N VAL A 50 0.22 8.80 6.96
CA VAL A 50 0.93 9.01 8.23
C VAL A 50 1.81 10.24 8.16
N THR A 51 2.05 10.86 9.31
CA THR A 51 3.04 11.92 9.46
C THR A 51 4.10 11.48 10.46
N TYR A 52 5.36 11.85 10.21
CA TYR A 52 6.45 11.50 11.10
C TYR A 52 7.50 12.60 11.18
N THR A 53 8.35 12.53 12.20
CA THR A 53 9.53 13.37 12.34
C THR A 53 10.77 12.57 11.97
N GLY A 54 11.62 13.14 11.16
CA GLY A 54 12.90 12.53 10.77
C GLY A 54 13.88 12.44 11.94
N THR A 55 14.74 11.44 11.88
CA THR A 55 15.73 11.14 12.91
C THR A 55 17.18 11.26 12.43
N GLY A 56 17.40 11.46 11.12
CA GLY A 56 18.74 11.45 10.51
C GLY A 56 19.41 10.06 10.46
N ALA A 57 18.73 9.02 10.96
CA ALA A 57 19.19 7.63 10.97
C ALA A 57 18.06 6.72 10.51
N SER A 58 18.26 5.39 10.43
CA SER A 58 17.18 4.46 10.11
C SER A 58 15.98 4.69 11.04
N ASN A 59 14.79 4.86 10.46
CA ASN A 59 13.57 5.22 11.17
C ASN A 59 12.38 4.37 10.68
N SER A 60 11.79 3.57 11.55
CA SER A 60 10.61 2.77 11.24
C SER A 60 9.35 3.58 11.52
N VAL A 61 8.54 3.76 10.50
CA VAL A 61 7.25 4.48 10.53
C VAL A 61 6.12 3.45 10.47
N SER A 62 5.31 3.39 11.50
CA SER A 62 4.21 2.43 11.66
C SER A 62 2.85 3.12 11.79
N GLY A 63 1.77 2.33 11.91
CA GLY A 63 0.40 2.83 12.06
C GLY A 63 -0.32 3.03 10.74
N ILE A 64 0.13 2.36 9.68
CA ILE A 64 -0.53 2.37 8.36
C ILE A 64 -1.67 1.36 8.32
N GLY A 65 -1.55 0.24 9.03
CA GLY A 65 -2.53 -0.84 9.09
C GLY A 65 -2.36 -1.91 8.01
N PHE A 66 -1.36 -1.77 7.13
CA PHE A 66 -0.99 -2.72 6.08
C PHE A 66 0.45 -2.52 5.64
N GLN A 67 0.99 -3.49 4.89
CA GLN A 67 2.26 -3.34 4.19
C GLN A 67 2.06 -2.53 2.91
N PRO A 68 2.66 -1.32 2.78
CA PRO A 68 2.46 -0.51 1.59
C PRO A 68 3.19 -1.07 0.38
N ASP A 69 2.48 -1.14 -0.75
CA ASP A 69 3.06 -1.41 -2.08
C ASP A 69 3.49 -0.13 -2.79
N PHE A 70 2.92 1.00 -2.42
CA PHE A 70 3.30 2.31 -2.93
C PHE A 70 3.30 3.33 -1.80
N THR A 71 4.40 4.08 -1.67
CA THR A 71 4.55 5.16 -0.69
C THR A 71 4.99 6.44 -1.40
N TRP A 72 4.25 7.50 -1.18
CA TRP A 72 4.56 8.84 -1.66
C TRP A 72 4.93 9.71 -0.47
N ILE A 73 6.19 10.14 -0.37
CA ILE A 73 6.70 10.92 0.77
C ILE A 73 6.96 12.36 0.35
N LYS A 74 6.57 13.30 1.22
CA LYS A 74 6.87 14.72 1.09
C LYS A 74 7.34 15.32 2.41
N LYS A 75 8.45 16.03 2.39
CA LYS A 75 8.89 16.90 3.48
C LYS A 75 7.89 18.06 3.61
N ARG A 76 7.37 18.30 4.81
CA ARG A 76 6.33 19.31 5.09
C ARG A 76 6.89 20.69 5.36
N ASN A 77 8.07 20.78 5.96
CA ASN A 77 8.74 22.01 6.36
C ASN A 77 9.93 22.39 5.46
N GLY A 78 9.95 21.92 4.21
CA GLY A 78 11.01 22.21 3.24
C GLY A 78 10.61 21.93 1.80
N THR A 79 11.52 22.24 0.87
CA THR A 79 11.29 22.26 -0.58
C THR A 79 11.86 21.03 -1.32
N THR A 80 12.18 19.96 -0.61
CA THR A 80 12.65 18.72 -1.25
C THR A 80 11.60 18.13 -2.19
N ASP A 81 12.06 17.47 -3.25
CA ASP A 81 11.21 16.77 -4.19
C ASP A 81 10.36 15.69 -3.54
N HIS A 82 9.25 15.36 -4.18
CA HIS A 82 8.39 14.28 -3.77
C HIS A 82 9.02 12.93 -4.11
N GLN A 83 9.11 12.04 -3.15
CA GLN A 83 9.72 10.73 -3.30
C GLN A 83 8.63 9.67 -3.50
N LEU A 84 8.69 8.94 -4.61
CA LEU A 84 7.79 7.85 -4.94
C LEU A 84 8.57 6.53 -4.89
N VAL A 85 8.18 5.63 -4.02
CA VAL A 85 8.77 4.29 -3.92
C VAL A 85 7.66 3.24 -3.99
N ASN A 86 7.94 2.09 -4.58
CA ASN A 86 6.92 1.06 -4.73
C ASN A 86 7.51 -0.35 -4.85
N SER A 87 6.66 -1.34 -4.59
CA SER A 87 7.00 -2.76 -4.60
C SER A 87 7.34 -3.32 -6.00
N VAL A 88 6.86 -2.68 -7.07
CA VAL A 88 7.10 -3.13 -8.45
C VAL A 88 8.51 -2.77 -8.91
N VAL A 89 8.95 -1.55 -8.60
CA VAL A 89 10.34 -1.12 -8.86
C VAL A 89 11.28 -1.79 -7.86
N GLY A 90 10.87 -1.90 -6.62
CA GLY A 90 11.56 -2.64 -5.55
C GLY A 90 12.22 -1.74 -4.51
N TYR A 91 12.33 -2.29 -3.31
CA TYR A 91 13.08 -1.73 -2.19
C TYR A 91 14.45 -2.42 -2.08
N PRO A 92 15.49 -1.74 -1.60
CA PRO A 92 15.61 -0.35 -1.16
C PRO A 92 15.86 0.66 -2.29
N ASN A 93 16.04 0.21 -3.52
CA ASN A 93 16.38 1.05 -4.67
C ASN A 93 15.10 1.34 -5.50
N GLY A 94 15.18 2.33 -6.37
CA GLY A 94 14.08 2.61 -7.27
C GLY A 94 13.15 3.72 -6.80
N THR A 95 13.70 4.90 -6.50
CA THR A 95 12.91 6.10 -6.20
C THR A 95 12.67 6.93 -7.44
N LEU A 96 11.42 7.30 -7.66
CA LEU A 96 11.00 8.25 -8.70
C LEU A 96 10.58 9.58 -8.06
N LEU A 97 10.64 10.68 -8.83
CA LEU A 97 10.15 11.97 -8.42
C LEU A 97 8.89 12.32 -9.21
N SER A 98 7.82 12.76 -8.52
CA SER A 98 6.58 13.16 -9.21
C SER A 98 6.64 14.56 -9.80
N ASN A 99 7.52 15.41 -9.30
CA ASN A 99 7.64 16.83 -9.64
C ASN A 99 8.92 17.17 -10.43
N ALA A 100 9.64 16.16 -10.90
CA ALA A 100 10.84 16.31 -11.73
C ALA A 100 10.87 15.29 -12.87
N THR A 101 11.69 15.55 -13.88
CA THR A 101 11.86 14.68 -15.05
C THR A 101 13.03 13.72 -14.92
N ASP A 102 13.72 13.75 -13.78
CA ASP A 102 14.88 12.90 -13.52
C ASP A 102 14.56 11.42 -13.69
N ALA A 103 15.57 10.67 -14.10
CA ALA A 103 15.57 9.21 -14.11
C ALA A 103 15.35 8.65 -12.70
N GLU A 104 15.08 7.36 -12.63
CA GLU A 104 14.96 6.62 -11.38
C GLU A 104 16.27 6.64 -10.60
N TYR A 105 16.20 7.01 -9.32
CA TYR A 105 17.34 6.95 -8.41
C TYR A 105 17.53 5.52 -7.90
N THR A 106 18.71 4.96 -8.16
CA THR A 106 19.08 3.60 -7.74
C THR A 106 20.27 3.58 -6.77
N ASP A 107 20.87 4.73 -6.49
CA ASP A 107 22.13 4.89 -5.77
C ASP A 107 21.99 5.13 -4.27
N ALA A 108 20.80 5.53 -3.82
CA ALA A 108 20.57 5.83 -2.41
C ALA A 108 19.16 5.38 -1.99
N ALA A 109 19.12 4.45 -1.07
CA ALA A 109 17.88 4.03 -0.45
C ALA A 109 17.16 5.23 0.18
N ARG A 110 15.90 5.43 -0.17
CA ARG A 110 15.00 6.38 0.50
C ARG A 110 14.13 5.64 1.50
N VAL A 111 13.58 4.52 1.04
CA VAL A 111 12.84 3.58 1.88
C VAL A 111 13.56 2.24 1.78
N ASP A 112 13.99 1.72 2.94
CA ASP A 112 14.74 0.47 3.01
C ASP A 112 13.85 -0.74 2.83
N SER A 113 12.66 -0.69 3.40
CA SER A 113 11.69 -1.78 3.37
C SER A 113 10.26 -1.29 3.48
N ALA A 114 9.33 -2.06 2.93
CA ALA A 114 7.93 -2.03 3.30
C ALA A 114 7.71 -3.06 4.41
N ASP A 115 7.20 -2.62 5.55
CA ASP A 115 7.00 -3.42 6.75
C ASP A 115 5.51 -3.78 6.91
N ALA A 116 5.18 -4.76 7.75
CA ALA A 116 3.81 -5.29 7.87
C ALA A 116 2.75 -4.23 8.25
N ASP A 117 3.16 -3.15 8.93
CA ASP A 117 2.29 -2.03 9.36
C ASP A 117 2.89 -0.67 8.98
N GLY A 118 3.74 -0.63 7.94
CA GLY A 118 4.41 0.60 7.59
C GLY A 118 5.63 0.45 6.70
N PHE A 119 6.64 1.27 6.95
CA PHE A 119 7.88 1.25 6.18
C PHE A 119 9.05 1.77 7.01
N THR A 120 10.26 1.39 6.62
CA THR A 120 11.50 1.92 7.22
C THR A 120 12.18 2.86 6.22
N VAL A 121 12.50 4.09 6.65
CA VAL A 121 13.26 5.06 5.87
C VAL A 121 14.71 5.08 6.31
N SER A 122 15.60 5.29 5.34
CA SER A 122 17.04 5.53 5.56
C SER A 122 17.33 6.97 5.99
N SER A 123 18.60 7.33 6.04
CA SER A 123 19.09 8.65 6.47
C SER A 123 18.95 9.81 5.47
N PRO A 124 18.67 9.66 4.15
CA PRO A 124 18.64 10.81 3.25
C PRO A 124 17.67 11.91 3.67
N ALA A 125 18.14 13.15 3.59
CA ALA A 125 17.38 14.33 4.04
C ALA A 125 16.04 14.55 3.29
N GLN A 126 15.87 13.92 2.13
CA GLN A 126 14.64 13.97 1.36
C GLN A 126 13.47 13.28 2.07
N VAL A 127 13.78 12.29 2.90
CA VAL A 127 12.79 11.47 3.62
C VAL A 127 12.97 11.44 5.14
N ASN A 128 14.17 11.79 5.70
CA ASN A 128 14.44 11.53 7.10
C ASN A 128 15.52 12.44 7.74
N ALA A 129 15.64 13.72 7.35
CA ALA A 129 16.53 14.63 8.06
C ALA A 129 16.08 14.81 9.52
N ASP A 130 17.05 14.87 10.42
CA ASP A 130 16.80 15.03 11.86
C ASP A 130 15.97 16.30 12.18
N GLY A 131 14.88 16.12 12.92
CA GLY A 131 13.96 17.19 13.33
C GLY A 131 13.01 17.69 12.23
N ASP A 132 13.18 17.27 10.98
CA ASP A 132 12.26 17.66 9.91
C ASP A 132 10.95 16.84 9.94
N THR A 133 9.88 17.42 9.41
CA THR A 133 8.56 16.76 9.41
C THR A 133 8.15 16.30 8.01
N TYR A 134 7.55 15.14 7.94
CA TYR A 134 7.15 14.47 6.71
C TYR A 134 5.71 14.03 6.73
N VAL A 135 5.14 13.84 5.55
CA VAL A 135 3.89 13.13 5.32
C VAL A 135 4.14 12.02 4.31
N ALA A 136 3.54 10.86 4.53
CA ALA A 136 3.55 9.74 3.60
C ALA A 136 2.12 9.30 3.32
N TRP A 137 1.78 9.21 2.03
CA TRP A 137 0.57 8.58 1.52
C TRP A 137 0.93 7.18 1.05
N ASN A 138 0.15 6.20 1.50
CA ASN A 138 0.47 4.79 1.31
C ASN A 138 -0.71 4.05 0.71
N TRP A 139 -0.43 3.17 -0.26
CA TRP A 139 -1.42 2.32 -0.93
C TRP A 139 -1.01 0.86 -0.87
N GLU A 140 -2.02 0.01 -0.68
CA GLU A 140 -1.91 -1.44 -0.77
C GLU A 140 -2.27 -1.89 -2.18
N ALA A 141 -1.38 -2.65 -2.83
CA ALA A 141 -1.63 -3.33 -4.08
C ALA A 141 -1.64 -4.86 -3.87
N GLY A 142 -1.16 -5.63 -4.81
CA GLY A 142 -1.19 -7.10 -4.77
C GLY A 142 0.05 -7.74 -4.13
N GLY A 143 0.93 -6.97 -3.50
CA GLY A 143 2.18 -7.44 -2.92
C GLY A 143 3.37 -7.36 -3.87
N THR A 144 4.57 -7.54 -3.32
CA THR A 144 5.84 -7.35 -4.04
C THR A 144 6.09 -8.44 -5.08
N PRO A 145 6.27 -8.11 -6.38
CA PRO A 145 6.76 -9.06 -7.38
C PRO A 145 8.17 -9.54 -7.05
N THR A 146 8.43 -10.82 -7.27
CA THR A 146 9.71 -11.48 -6.93
C THR A 146 10.53 -11.88 -8.15
N ALA A 147 10.02 -11.63 -9.36
CA ALA A 147 10.67 -11.94 -10.63
C ALA A 147 10.29 -10.90 -11.68
N ASP A 148 11.08 -10.82 -12.75
CA ASP A 148 10.72 -10.12 -13.97
C ASP A 148 9.98 -11.05 -14.91
N ASN A 149 9.05 -10.50 -15.69
CA ASN A 149 8.30 -11.27 -16.67
C ASN A 149 9.12 -11.45 -17.95
N SER A 150 9.43 -12.69 -18.30
CA SER A 150 10.08 -13.09 -19.56
C SER A 150 9.08 -13.61 -20.60
N ALA A 151 7.81 -13.77 -20.24
CA ALA A 151 6.78 -14.20 -21.18
C ALA A 151 6.34 -13.03 -22.08
N GLY A 152 5.97 -13.33 -23.31
CA GLY A 152 5.46 -12.33 -24.24
C GLY A 152 4.04 -11.87 -23.88
N ALA A 153 3.60 -10.81 -24.56
CA ALA A 153 2.23 -10.29 -24.45
C ALA A 153 1.22 -11.42 -24.79
N GLY A 154 0.13 -11.47 -24.02
CA GLY A 154 -0.92 -12.49 -24.17
C GLY A 154 -0.56 -13.89 -23.65
N ALA A 155 0.62 -14.07 -23.07
CA ALA A 155 1.02 -15.32 -22.45
C ALA A 155 0.83 -15.28 -20.92
N THR A 156 0.85 -16.45 -20.27
CA THR A 156 0.92 -16.53 -18.81
C THR A 156 2.24 -15.96 -18.32
N PRO A 157 2.25 -14.98 -17.43
CA PRO A 157 3.48 -14.35 -16.96
C PRO A 157 4.39 -15.33 -16.22
N THR A 158 5.67 -15.00 -16.19
CA THR A 158 6.65 -15.66 -15.34
C THR A 158 6.16 -15.64 -13.89
N ALA A 159 6.21 -16.78 -13.21
CA ALA A 159 5.77 -16.89 -11.82
C ALA A 159 6.48 -15.87 -10.92
N GLY A 160 5.72 -15.12 -10.14
CA GLY A 160 6.23 -14.07 -9.27
C GLY A 160 6.36 -12.67 -9.90
N SER A 161 6.19 -12.52 -11.22
CA SER A 161 6.29 -11.20 -11.87
C SER A 161 5.00 -10.40 -11.84
N VAL A 162 3.86 -11.07 -11.83
CA VAL A 162 2.53 -10.46 -11.77
C VAL A 162 1.80 -11.00 -10.56
N LYS A 163 1.46 -10.10 -9.64
CA LYS A 163 0.70 -10.40 -8.43
C LYS A 163 -0.63 -9.67 -8.45
N ILE A 164 -1.71 -10.41 -8.29
CA ILE A 164 -3.07 -9.87 -8.15
C ILE A 164 -3.66 -10.44 -6.87
N ASP A 165 -4.12 -9.55 -5.99
CA ASP A 165 -4.70 -9.91 -4.68
C ASP A 165 -3.80 -10.88 -3.87
N GLY A 166 -2.49 -10.60 -3.84
CA GLY A 166 -1.49 -11.38 -3.12
C GLY A 166 -1.02 -12.66 -3.81
N SER A 167 -1.62 -13.05 -4.93
CA SER A 167 -1.35 -14.31 -5.63
C SER A 167 -0.67 -14.10 -6.98
N ASN A 168 0.18 -15.06 -7.39
CA ASN A 168 0.75 -15.05 -8.74
C ASN A 168 -0.35 -15.30 -9.78
N LEU A 169 -0.35 -14.52 -10.85
CA LEU A 169 -1.27 -14.74 -11.96
C LEU A 169 -0.89 -16.02 -12.72
N GLY A 170 -1.81 -16.97 -12.74
CA GLY A 170 -1.65 -18.28 -13.41
C GLY A 170 -2.28 -18.37 -14.80
N SER A 171 -2.78 -17.25 -15.36
CA SER A 171 -3.43 -17.18 -16.67
C SER A 171 -2.76 -16.12 -17.53
N ALA A 172 -3.11 -16.06 -18.82
CA ALA A 172 -2.59 -15.06 -19.73
C ALA A 172 -2.96 -13.64 -19.28
N LEU A 173 -1.96 -12.73 -19.32
CA LEU A 173 -2.15 -11.31 -19.05
C LEU A 173 -2.58 -10.60 -20.35
N ALA A 174 -3.62 -9.78 -20.27
CA ALA A 174 -4.10 -8.99 -21.40
C ALA A 174 -3.09 -7.90 -21.81
N GLY A 175 -3.33 -7.28 -22.96
CA GLY A 175 -2.51 -6.21 -23.49
C GLY A 175 -1.64 -6.64 -24.67
N SER A 176 -1.18 -5.67 -25.45
CA SER A 176 -0.26 -5.88 -26.59
C SER A 176 1.21 -5.73 -26.19
N ILE A 177 1.49 -5.15 -25.00
CA ILE A 177 2.80 -5.13 -24.36
C ILE A 177 2.69 -5.90 -23.06
N ALA A 178 3.65 -6.78 -22.79
CA ALA A 178 3.73 -7.46 -21.50
C ALA A 178 4.15 -6.48 -20.40
N ALA A 179 3.51 -6.53 -19.25
CA ALA A 179 4.05 -5.90 -18.04
C ALA A 179 5.36 -6.59 -17.67
N THR A 180 6.39 -5.84 -17.33
CA THR A 180 7.63 -6.39 -16.77
C THR A 180 7.39 -6.88 -15.35
N ARG A 181 6.69 -6.07 -14.55
CA ARG A 181 6.18 -6.41 -13.22
C ARG A 181 4.82 -5.77 -13.01
N LEU A 182 3.97 -6.41 -12.24
CA LEU A 182 2.66 -5.87 -11.89
C LEU A 182 2.28 -6.28 -10.47
N SER A 183 1.71 -5.33 -9.73
CA SER A 183 1.09 -5.56 -8.42
C SER A 183 -0.27 -4.88 -8.42
N ALA A 184 -1.36 -5.62 -8.22
CA ALA A 184 -2.72 -5.09 -8.24
C ALA A 184 -3.57 -5.67 -7.12
N ASN A 185 -4.42 -4.83 -6.52
CA ASN A 185 -5.46 -5.24 -5.58
C ASN A 185 -6.82 -4.85 -6.16
N THR A 186 -7.59 -5.86 -6.54
CA THR A 186 -8.88 -5.65 -7.22
C THR A 186 -9.95 -5.10 -6.29
N ALA A 187 -9.89 -5.45 -5.00
CA ALA A 187 -10.82 -4.96 -4.00
C ALA A 187 -10.54 -3.49 -3.61
N ARG A 188 -9.26 -3.08 -3.62
CA ARG A 188 -8.83 -1.70 -3.32
C ARG A 188 -8.82 -0.80 -4.55
N GLY A 189 -8.89 -1.37 -5.75
CA GLY A 189 -8.86 -0.63 -7.01
C GLY A 189 -7.52 0.05 -7.29
N PHE A 190 -6.41 -0.48 -6.75
CA PHE A 190 -5.08 0.10 -6.91
C PHE A 190 -4.12 -0.87 -7.61
N SER A 191 -3.33 -0.35 -8.55
CA SER A 191 -2.39 -1.15 -9.33
C SER A 191 -1.12 -0.36 -9.66
N ILE A 192 0.00 -1.06 -9.68
CA ILE A 192 1.31 -0.56 -10.08
C ILE A 192 1.83 -1.48 -11.20
N VAL A 193 2.26 -0.89 -12.31
CA VAL A 193 2.72 -1.64 -13.48
C VAL A 193 4.01 -1.05 -14.01
N SER A 194 5.02 -1.87 -14.21
CA SER A 194 6.20 -1.52 -15.01
C SER A 194 6.15 -2.21 -16.37
N PHE A 195 6.58 -1.51 -17.40
CA PHE A 195 6.58 -2.01 -18.78
C PHE A 195 7.61 -1.27 -19.64
N GLU A 196 8.01 -1.87 -20.75
CA GLU A 196 8.82 -1.22 -21.77
C GLU A 196 7.93 -0.65 -22.87
N GLY A 197 8.16 0.62 -23.24
CA GLY A 197 7.46 1.27 -24.33
C GLY A 197 7.89 0.70 -25.69
N SER A 198 6.93 0.48 -26.60
CA SER A 198 7.19 -0.04 -27.94
C SER A 198 7.47 1.03 -29.00
N GLY A 199 7.35 2.32 -28.65
CA GLY A 199 7.39 3.44 -29.60
C GLY A 199 6.17 3.53 -30.52
N SER A 200 5.14 2.69 -30.30
CA SER A 200 3.91 2.61 -31.09
C SER A 200 2.70 2.52 -30.16
N ASN A 201 1.50 2.71 -30.71
CA ASN A 201 0.27 2.51 -29.94
C ASN A 201 0.20 1.09 -29.37
N ALA A 202 -0.04 1.01 -28.06
CA ALA A 202 -0.08 -0.26 -27.36
C ALA A 202 -1.08 -0.24 -26.20
N THR A 203 -1.45 -1.41 -25.73
CA THR A 203 -2.28 -1.62 -24.55
C THR A 203 -1.52 -2.39 -23.49
N ILE A 204 -1.69 -2.00 -22.23
CA ILE A 204 -1.02 -2.59 -21.08
C ILE A 204 -2.10 -3.03 -20.10
N ALA A 205 -1.98 -4.25 -19.58
CA ALA A 205 -2.86 -4.72 -18.53
C ALA A 205 -2.54 -4.02 -17.22
N HIS A 206 -3.57 -3.62 -16.50
CA HIS A 206 -3.46 -3.02 -15.17
C HIS A 206 -3.83 -3.98 -14.03
N GLY A 207 -4.36 -5.17 -14.32
CA GLY A 207 -4.68 -6.19 -13.32
C GLY A 207 -5.92 -5.91 -12.45
N LEU A 208 -6.62 -4.79 -12.66
CA LEU A 208 -7.86 -4.47 -11.94
C LEU A 208 -9.08 -5.08 -12.64
N SER A 209 -10.18 -5.25 -11.90
CA SER A 209 -11.45 -5.76 -12.39
C SER A 209 -12.28 -4.75 -13.21
N ALA A 210 -11.97 -3.45 -13.06
CA ALA A 210 -12.62 -2.35 -13.78
C ALA A 210 -11.58 -1.39 -14.34
N ALA A 211 -11.96 -0.57 -15.33
CA ALA A 211 -11.09 0.48 -15.86
C ALA A 211 -10.72 1.48 -14.76
N PRO A 212 -9.45 1.91 -14.65
CA PRO A 212 -9.05 2.89 -13.68
C PRO A 212 -9.61 4.28 -14.02
N ASP A 213 -10.06 5.01 -13.00
CA ASP A 213 -10.51 6.41 -13.14
C ASP A 213 -9.32 7.40 -13.19
N TRP A 214 -8.18 7.00 -12.66
CA TRP A 214 -6.98 7.82 -12.61
C TRP A 214 -5.73 7.01 -12.95
N ILE A 215 -4.84 7.59 -13.80
CA ILE A 215 -3.61 6.96 -14.25
C ILE A 215 -2.46 7.96 -14.12
N ILE A 216 -1.37 7.54 -13.50
CA ILE A 216 -0.09 8.25 -13.50
C ILE A 216 0.91 7.43 -14.29
N VAL A 217 1.61 8.07 -15.23
CA VAL A 217 2.70 7.46 -15.99
C VAL A 217 3.98 8.25 -15.76
N LYS A 218 5.05 7.56 -15.41
CA LYS A 218 6.38 8.15 -15.22
C LYS A 218 7.42 7.33 -15.97
N ASN A 219 8.21 8.03 -16.80
CA ASN A 219 9.39 7.42 -17.40
C ASN A 219 10.44 7.18 -16.31
N ARG A 220 11.08 6.01 -16.31
CA ARG A 220 12.11 5.61 -15.34
C ARG A 220 13.52 5.97 -15.80
N GLU A 221 13.71 6.24 -17.07
CA GLU A 221 15.04 6.43 -17.67
C GLU A 221 15.42 7.92 -17.84
N ASN A 222 14.43 8.79 -17.94
CA ASN A 222 14.61 10.26 -18.03
C ASN A 222 13.27 11.02 -17.97
#